data_a9441a5061b91b406556c0f5d9c6d09d
#
_entry.id   a9441a5061b91b406556c0f5d9c6d09d
#
_cell.length_a   1.000
_cell.length_b   1.000
_cell.length_c   1.000
_cell.angle_alpha   90.00
_cell.angle_beta   90.00
_cell.angle_gamma   90.00
#
_symmetry.space_group_name_H-M   'P 1'
#
loop_
_entity.id
_entity.type
_entity.pdbx_description
1 polymer ?
#
loop_
_entity_poly.entity_id
_entity_poly.type
_entity_poly.pdbx_seq_one_letter_code
_entity_poly.pdbx_strand_id
1 'polypeptide(L)'
;VFAVLLLAAAPAPSAGLDAPALEALRAIDLRLATIAHRLMIGNVTLCRDRAPATGLVLHAVTQYDAATVAAARATFGFAAPIAVEAVVAGSAAARVGIAANDGIAALGGDKLTATATPPSSVDRDRALDILERADSPVRVTIDRAGAQRAVAIDAPRACRARFEVLLGPEMTAQSDGRIVQIGVRFFERYRDEEVAVVVAHELAHTILRHRVRLEAAGVKGGLLGEFGRNARLGQQAETEADELGVALLHNAGYDVASAARFWRERGGDIDGGLFRSRTHPATKQRIAAIERAAAAVPARRPYLSAILAARDQPFGK
;
A
#
# COMPACT_ATOMS: atom_id res chain seq x y z
N VAL A 1 28.61 45.70 -23.58
CA VAL A 1 27.82 44.48 -23.40
C VAL A 1 28.11 43.98 -21.99
N PHE A 2 27.22 44.27 -21.02
CA PHE A 2 27.34 43.75 -19.67
C PHE A 2 26.57 42.42 -19.59
N ALA A 3 27.28 41.33 -19.34
CA ALA A 3 26.67 40.03 -19.05
C ALA A 3 26.24 40.03 -17.56
N VAL A 4 24.95 40.01 -17.31
CA VAL A 4 24.38 39.76 -15.97
C VAL A 4 24.42 38.26 -15.71
N LEU A 5 25.33 37.81 -14.86
CA LEU A 5 25.31 36.44 -14.33
C LEU A 5 24.13 36.35 -13.34
N LEU A 6 23.06 35.69 -13.74
CA LEU A 6 22.03 35.22 -12.83
C LEU A 6 22.61 34.03 -12.03
N LEU A 7 23.07 34.28 -10.80
CA LEU A 7 23.30 33.22 -9.84
C LEU A 7 21.93 32.60 -9.49
N ALA A 8 21.68 31.41 -9.99
CA ALA A 8 20.58 30.59 -9.50
C ALA A 8 20.86 30.25 -8.02
N ALA A 9 20.04 30.79 -7.14
CA ALA A 9 20.09 30.41 -5.73
C ALA A 9 19.86 28.90 -5.60
N ALA A 10 20.78 28.20 -4.94
CA ALA A 10 20.56 26.80 -4.58
C ALA A 10 19.25 26.69 -3.76
N PRO A 11 18.41 25.68 -4.03
CA PRO A 11 17.21 25.49 -3.22
C PRO A 11 17.62 25.36 -1.76
N ALA A 12 16.90 26.06 -0.87
CA ALA A 12 17.12 25.95 0.57
C ALA A 12 16.98 24.47 0.97
N PRO A 13 17.86 23.96 1.86
CA PRO A 13 17.71 22.60 2.35
C PRO A 13 16.31 22.45 2.95
N SER A 14 15.58 21.39 2.57
CA SER A 14 14.28 21.08 3.15
C SER A 14 14.46 20.90 4.67
N ALA A 15 13.62 21.58 5.46
CA ALA A 15 13.60 21.35 6.89
C ALA A 15 13.29 19.87 7.14
N GLY A 16 14.11 19.20 7.95
CA GLY A 16 13.88 17.81 8.34
C GLY A 16 12.57 17.66 9.13
N LEU A 17 12.02 16.47 9.15
CA LEU A 17 10.83 16.16 9.96
C LEU A 17 11.20 16.16 11.44
N ASP A 18 10.37 16.79 12.27
CA ASP A 18 10.47 16.76 13.71
C ASP A 18 9.72 15.56 14.33
N ALA A 19 9.84 15.35 15.64
CA ALA A 19 9.21 14.25 16.34
C ALA A 19 7.68 14.22 16.20
N PRO A 20 6.93 15.34 16.34
CA PRO A 20 5.50 15.36 16.07
C PRO A 20 5.11 14.94 14.65
N ALA A 21 5.85 15.38 13.65
CA ALA A 21 5.60 15.00 12.24
C ALA A 21 5.87 13.51 12.02
N LEU A 22 6.94 12.96 12.59
CA LEU A 22 7.28 11.53 12.54
C LEU A 22 6.21 10.67 13.20
N GLU A 23 5.68 11.07 14.36
CA GLU A 23 4.58 10.36 15.03
C GLU A 23 3.26 10.44 14.25
N ALA A 24 2.99 11.58 13.59
CA ALA A 24 1.83 11.71 12.72
C ALA A 24 1.92 10.77 11.51
N LEU A 25 3.10 10.64 10.90
CA LEU A 25 3.33 9.68 9.80
C LEU A 25 3.18 8.24 10.27
N ARG A 26 3.78 7.87 11.42
CA ARG A 26 3.58 6.54 12.05
C ARG A 26 2.10 6.20 12.21
N ALA A 27 1.29 7.16 12.68
CA ALA A 27 -0.14 6.96 12.85
C ALA A 27 -0.85 6.70 11.52
N ILE A 28 -0.46 7.38 10.46
CA ILE A 28 -1.00 7.19 9.10
C ILE A 28 -0.58 5.83 8.54
N ASP A 29 0.70 5.45 8.66
CA ASP A 29 1.20 4.14 8.23
C ASP A 29 0.49 3.00 8.96
N LEU A 30 0.23 3.15 10.27
CA LEU A 30 -0.55 2.17 11.03
C LEU A 30 -2.00 2.07 10.54
N ARG A 31 -2.65 3.19 10.18
CA ARG A 31 -4.00 3.17 9.60
C ARG A 31 -4.01 2.41 8.28
N LEU A 32 -3.08 2.72 7.36
CA LEU A 32 -2.95 1.99 6.10
C LEU A 32 -2.67 0.50 6.34
N ALA A 33 -1.72 0.17 7.20
CA ALA A 33 -1.38 -1.20 7.53
C ALA A 33 -2.56 -1.99 8.13
N THR A 34 -3.39 -1.35 8.95
CA THR A 34 -4.59 -1.97 9.55
C THR A 34 -5.63 -2.30 8.49
N ILE A 35 -5.90 -1.36 7.57
CA ILE A 35 -6.82 -1.57 6.45
C ILE A 35 -6.30 -2.69 5.54
N ALA A 36 -5.02 -2.60 5.14
CA ALA A 36 -4.36 -3.56 4.28
C ALA A 36 -4.34 -4.97 4.88
N HIS A 37 -3.96 -5.10 6.15
CA HIS A 37 -3.92 -6.39 6.86
C HIS A 37 -5.27 -7.09 6.84
N ARG A 38 -6.35 -6.35 7.12
CA ARG A 38 -7.73 -6.85 7.07
C ARG A 38 -8.13 -7.29 5.67
N LEU A 39 -7.84 -6.48 4.64
CA LEU A 39 -8.11 -6.82 3.25
C LEU A 39 -7.30 -8.03 2.78
N MET A 40 -6.01 -8.10 3.09
CA MET A 40 -5.14 -9.20 2.66
C MET A 40 -5.55 -10.54 3.26
N ILE A 41 -5.89 -10.60 4.56
CA ILE A 41 -6.32 -11.84 5.23
C ILE A 41 -7.68 -12.28 4.70
N GLY A 42 -8.66 -11.37 4.63
CA GLY A 42 -10.02 -11.68 4.19
C GLY A 42 -10.08 -12.22 2.75
N ASN A 43 -9.07 -11.92 1.95
CA ASN A 43 -9.02 -12.24 0.53
C ASN A 43 -7.94 -13.28 0.13
N VAL A 44 -7.35 -13.99 1.08
CA VAL A 44 -6.26 -14.93 0.80
C VAL A 44 -6.59 -15.98 -0.26
N THR A 45 -7.87 -16.39 -0.36
CA THR A 45 -8.34 -17.37 -1.35
C THR A 45 -8.35 -16.83 -2.78
N LEU A 46 -8.40 -15.49 -2.94
CA LEU A 46 -8.42 -14.82 -4.24
C LEU A 46 -7.00 -14.61 -4.78
N CYS A 47 -5.98 -14.72 -3.94
CA CYS A 47 -4.61 -14.38 -4.30
C CYS A 47 -3.80 -15.61 -4.71
N ARG A 48 -3.03 -15.50 -5.80
CA ARG A 48 -2.04 -16.51 -6.21
C ARG A 48 -0.82 -16.46 -5.31
N ASP A 49 -0.29 -15.26 -5.16
CA ASP A 49 0.89 -15.02 -4.34
C ASP A 49 0.47 -14.73 -2.90
N ARG A 50 1.04 -15.48 -1.96
CA ARG A 50 0.68 -15.41 -0.55
C ARG A 50 1.92 -15.26 0.32
N ALA A 51 1.79 -14.54 1.41
CA ALA A 51 2.84 -14.32 2.40
C ALA A 51 2.27 -14.41 3.83
N PRO A 52 3.11 -14.60 4.86
CA PRO A 52 2.67 -14.53 6.26
C PRO A 52 2.19 -13.13 6.61
N ALA A 53 0.98 -13.00 7.15
CA ALA A 53 0.41 -11.74 7.64
C ALA A 53 0.83 -11.50 9.09
N THR A 54 2.05 -11.05 9.31
CA THR A 54 2.58 -10.80 10.65
C THR A 54 1.90 -9.64 11.36
N GLY A 55 1.52 -8.59 10.61
CA GLY A 55 1.02 -7.31 11.13
C GLY A 55 2.12 -6.37 11.58
N LEU A 56 3.38 -6.64 11.21
CA LEU A 56 4.50 -5.73 11.43
C LEU A 56 4.51 -4.62 10.37
N VAL A 57 4.71 -3.39 10.80
CA VAL A 57 5.13 -2.26 9.95
C VAL A 57 6.59 -2.02 10.26
N LEU A 58 7.45 -2.09 9.24
CA LEU A 58 8.89 -1.95 9.40
C LEU A 58 9.39 -0.67 8.77
N HIS A 59 10.39 -0.08 9.39
CA HIS A 59 11.18 0.98 8.84
C HIS A 59 12.68 0.72 9.02
N ALA A 60 13.51 1.40 8.24
CA ALA A 60 14.96 1.35 8.34
C ALA A 60 15.51 2.74 8.67
N VAL A 61 16.56 2.80 9.49
CA VAL A 61 17.23 4.08 9.80
C VAL A 61 17.76 4.78 8.54
N THR A 62 18.06 3.99 7.50
CA THR A 62 18.54 4.50 6.19
C THR A 62 17.44 5.18 5.36
N GLN A 63 16.16 5.10 5.74
CA GLN A 63 15.09 5.83 5.05
C GLN A 63 15.11 7.34 5.34
N TYR A 64 15.75 7.75 6.42
CA TYR A 64 15.75 9.14 6.87
C TYR A 64 16.97 9.88 6.33
N ASP A 65 16.74 11.06 5.77
CA ASP A 65 17.80 11.94 5.31
C ASP A 65 18.60 12.54 6.48
N ALA A 66 19.67 13.25 6.15
CA ALA A 66 20.57 13.84 7.14
C ALA A 66 19.88 14.87 8.05
N ALA A 67 18.83 15.54 7.55
CA ALA A 67 18.08 16.54 8.32
C ALA A 67 17.12 15.89 9.33
N THR A 68 16.59 14.69 9.01
CA THR A 68 15.55 13.98 9.77
C THR A 68 16.10 12.90 10.68
N VAL A 69 17.25 12.27 10.35
CA VAL A 69 17.73 11.05 11.02
C VAL A 69 17.95 11.20 12.52
N ALA A 70 18.35 12.37 12.99
CA ALA A 70 18.54 12.63 14.44
C ALA A 70 17.20 12.60 15.18
N ALA A 71 16.18 13.25 14.65
CA ALA A 71 14.82 13.21 15.20
C ALA A 71 14.22 11.80 15.13
N ALA A 72 14.43 11.08 14.02
CA ALA A 72 13.96 9.71 13.86
C ALA A 72 14.60 8.76 14.91
N ARG A 73 15.90 8.88 15.18
CA ARG A 73 16.55 8.11 16.24
C ARG A 73 16.02 8.43 17.63
N ALA A 74 15.75 9.71 17.91
CA ALA A 74 15.19 10.12 19.19
C ALA A 74 13.75 9.61 19.36
N THR A 75 12.93 9.63 18.30
CA THR A 75 11.51 9.23 18.33
C THR A 75 11.35 7.71 18.34
N PHE A 76 12.14 6.98 17.53
CA PHE A 76 11.92 5.56 17.27
C PHE A 76 12.98 4.64 17.91
N GLY A 77 14.01 5.19 18.51
CA GLY A 77 15.04 4.49 19.25
C GLY A 77 16.07 3.76 18.38
N PHE A 78 15.68 3.02 17.35
CA PHE A 78 16.53 2.23 16.48
C PHE A 78 17.64 1.43 17.20
N ALA A 79 17.24 0.51 18.12
CA ALA A 79 18.16 -0.43 18.76
C ALA A 79 18.85 -1.36 17.72
N ALA A 80 18.25 -1.52 16.53
CA ALA A 80 18.82 -2.15 15.35
C ALA A 80 18.59 -1.28 14.11
N PRO A 81 19.30 -1.51 12.99
CA PRO A 81 19.13 -0.72 11.76
C PRO A 81 17.72 -0.78 11.16
N ILE A 82 17.04 -1.91 11.34
CA ILE A 82 15.63 -2.12 11.03
C ILE A 82 14.86 -2.15 12.33
N ALA A 83 13.75 -1.45 12.40
CA ALA A 83 12.91 -1.41 13.58
C ALA A 83 11.43 -1.58 13.24
N VAL A 84 10.65 -1.90 14.25
CA VAL A 84 9.19 -1.95 14.18
C VAL A 84 8.68 -0.53 14.31
N GLU A 85 8.15 0.02 13.24
CA GLU A 85 7.50 1.32 13.24
C GLU A 85 6.17 1.25 13.99
N ALA A 86 5.35 0.25 13.63
CA ALA A 86 4.06 0.01 14.26
C ALA A 86 3.69 -1.48 14.20
N VAL A 87 2.70 -1.87 14.99
CA VAL A 87 2.14 -3.23 15.01
C VAL A 87 0.62 -3.13 14.90
N VAL A 88 0.06 -3.82 13.92
CA VAL A 88 -1.41 -3.90 13.76
C VAL A 88 -2.03 -4.59 14.97
N ALA A 89 -3.00 -3.94 15.60
CA ALA A 89 -3.70 -4.47 16.77
C ALA A 89 -4.35 -5.82 16.50
N GLY A 90 -4.20 -6.78 17.44
CA GLY A 90 -4.74 -8.13 17.31
C GLY A 90 -4.04 -9.01 16.26
N SER A 91 -2.98 -8.51 15.59
CA SER A 91 -2.18 -9.28 14.64
C SER A 91 -1.35 -10.38 15.32
N ALA A 92 -0.74 -11.24 14.52
CA ALA A 92 0.12 -12.31 15.04
C ALA A 92 1.34 -11.75 15.79
N ALA A 93 1.95 -10.66 15.32
CA ALA A 93 3.05 -9.98 15.99
C ALA A 93 2.62 -9.34 17.32
N ALA A 94 1.44 -8.73 17.37
CA ALA A 94 0.90 -8.17 18.61
C ALA A 94 0.68 -9.25 19.69
N ARG A 95 0.15 -10.42 19.30
CA ARG A 95 -0.09 -11.53 20.23
C ARG A 95 1.16 -12.09 20.90
N VAL A 96 2.31 -12.02 20.23
CA VAL A 96 3.60 -12.48 20.79
C VAL A 96 4.38 -11.35 21.48
N GLY A 97 3.75 -10.17 21.64
CA GLY A 97 4.28 -9.06 22.42
C GLY A 97 5.39 -8.25 21.72
N ILE A 98 5.42 -8.27 20.38
CA ILE A 98 6.23 -7.31 19.60
C ILE A 98 5.53 -5.96 19.66
N ALA A 99 6.29 -4.89 19.83
CA ALA A 99 5.79 -3.55 19.99
C ALA A 99 6.52 -2.56 19.05
N ALA A 100 5.95 -1.37 18.87
CA ALA A 100 6.63 -0.27 18.22
C ALA A 100 7.97 0.03 18.91
N ASN A 101 8.96 0.44 18.15
CA ASN A 101 10.33 0.73 18.55
C ASN A 101 11.19 -0.51 18.90
N ASP A 102 10.66 -1.75 18.81
CA ASP A 102 11.54 -2.92 18.87
C ASP A 102 12.49 -2.90 17.65
N GLY A 103 13.78 -3.04 17.88
CA GLY A 103 14.73 -3.31 16.81
C GLY A 103 14.53 -4.73 16.28
N ILE A 104 14.75 -4.93 14.98
CA ILE A 104 14.78 -6.26 14.37
C ILE A 104 16.23 -6.62 14.05
N ALA A 105 16.83 -7.48 14.89
CA ALA A 105 18.20 -7.91 14.72
C ALA A 105 18.36 -9.01 13.68
N ALA A 106 17.37 -9.93 13.57
CA ALA A 106 17.37 -11.00 12.58
C ALA A 106 15.95 -11.43 12.19
N LEU A 107 15.80 -11.91 10.95
CA LEU A 107 14.58 -12.51 10.39
C LEU A 107 14.92 -13.86 9.75
N GLY A 108 14.18 -14.92 10.12
CA GLY A 108 14.40 -16.26 9.57
C GLY A 108 15.79 -16.86 9.84
N GLY A 109 16.59 -16.24 10.70
CA GLY A 109 17.99 -16.57 10.94
C GLY A 109 18.99 -15.62 10.25
N ASP A 110 18.53 -14.81 9.28
CA ASP A 110 19.36 -13.82 8.60
C ASP A 110 19.51 -12.56 9.46
N LYS A 111 20.75 -12.19 9.78
CA LYS A 111 21.07 -10.96 10.49
C LYS A 111 20.78 -9.75 9.59
N LEU A 112 20.07 -8.76 10.10
CA LEU A 112 19.77 -7.53 9.38
C LEU A 112 20.85 -6.47 9.63
N THR A 113 21.29 -5.83 8.55
CA THR A 113 22.29 -4.75 8.57
C THR A 113 21.84 -3.59 7.71
N ALA A 114 22.27 -2.37 8.06
CA ALA A 114 22.12 -1.20 7.20
C ALA A 114 23.31 -1.13 6.23
N THR A 115 23.04 -1.19 4.94
CA THR A 115 24.05 -1.14 3.88
C THR A 115 23.77 -0.06 2.84
N ALA A 116 22.54 0.45 2.79
CA ALA A 116 22.15 1.48 1.85
C ALA A 116 22.65 2.87 2.27
N THR A 117 22.96 3.71 1.28
CA THR A 117 23.27 5.13 1.52
C THR A 117 21.96 5.89 1.71
N PRO A 118 21.76 6.61 2.84
CA PRO A 118 20.54 7.42 3.06
C PRO A 118 20.40 8.59 2.08
N PRO A 119 19.14 9.01 1.76
CA PRO A 119 17.90 8.35 2.11
C PRO A 119 17.60 7.17 1.18
N SER A 120 17.23 6.00 1.74
CA SER A 120 16.93 4.80 0.93
C SER A 120 16.06 3.80 1.68
N SER A 121 15.06 3.22 0.99
CA SER A 121 14.21 2.14 1.52
C SER A 121 14.82 0.73 1.34
N VAL A 122 15.94 0.59 0.67
CA VAL A 122 16.51 -0.72 0.26
C VAL A 122 16.69 -1.69 1.43
N ASP A 123 17.12 -1.23 2.59
CA ASP A 123 17.32 -2.10 3.74
C ASP A 123 16.00 -2.56 4.36
N ARG A 124 14.97 -1.68 4.43
CA ARG A 124 13.60 -2.06 4.79
C ARG A 124 13.04 -3.07 3.78
N ASP A 125 13.19 -2.81 2.50
CA ASP A 125 12.63 -3.65 1.43
C ASP A 125 13.25 -5.05 1.44
N ARG A 126 14.54 -5.16 1.76
CA ARG A 126 15.21 -6.45 1.98
C ARG A 126 14.63 -7.22 3.17
N ALA A 127 14.35 -6.53 4.28
CA ALA A 127 13.69 -7.15 5.44
C ALA A 127 12.27 -7.63 5.09
N LEU A 128 11.49 -6.83 4.34
CA LEU A 128 10.18 -7.22 3.84
C LEU A 128 10.26 -8.40 2.87
N ASP A 129 11.27 -8.46 2.00
CA ASP A 129 11.49 -9.60 1.11
C ASP A 129 11.74 -10.92 1.87
N ILE A 130 12.43 -10.86 3.00
CA ILE A 130 12.65 -12.03 3.87
C ILE A 130 11.32 -12.44 4.51
N LEU A 131 10.56 -11.49 5.07
CA LEU A 131 9.25 -11.76 5.66
C LEU A 131 8.27 -12.38 4.68
N GLU A 132 8.20 -11.86 3.46
CA GLU A 132 7.27 -12.34 2.42
C GLU A 132 7.56 -13.78 1.97
N ARG A 133 8.83 -14.20 2.02
CA ARG A 133 9.27 -15.56 1.66
C ARG A 133 9.28 -16.53 2.82
N ALA A 134 9.16 -16.04 4.04
CA ALA A 134 9.23 -16.89 5.22
C ALA A 134 8.05 -17.88 5.29
N ASP A 135 8.31 -19.03 5.89
CA ASP A 135 7.26 -19.95 6.33
C ASP A 135 6.78 -19.56 7.73
N SER A 136 5.52 -19.93 8.04
CA SER A 136 4.98 -19.77 9.39
C SER A 136 5.37 -21.03 10.24
N PRO A 137 5.82 -20.86 11.48
CA PRO A 137 6.01 -19.59 12.21
C PRO A 137 7.24 -18.80 11.73
N VAL A 138 7.06 -17.49 11.57
CA VAL A 138 8.14 -16.56 11.21
C VAL A 138 9.03 -16.33 12.42
N ARG A 139 10.32 -16.67 12.32
CA ARG A 139 11.29 -16.44 13.40
C ARG A 139 11.85 -15.03 13.32
N VAL A 140 11.77 -14.30 14.44
CA VAL A 140 12.24 -12.93 14.55
C VAL A 140 13.12 -12.81 15.79
N THR A 141 14.30 -12.19 15.67
CA THR A 141 15.06 -11.75 16.83
C THR A 141 14.84 -10.26 17.01
N ILE A 142 14.14 -9.89 18.06
CA ILE A 142 13.93 -8.49 18.44
C ILE A 142 15.00 -8.02 19.40
N ASP A 143 15.31 -6.72 19.36
CA ASP A 143 16.15 -6.02 20.32
C ASP A 143 15.30 -4.94 20.98
N ARG A 144 15.07 -5.07 22.28
CA ARG A 144 14.35 -4.08 23.09
C ARG A 144 15.27 -3.55 24.19
N ALA A 145 15.67 -2.30 24.04
CA ALA A 145 16.58 -1.63 24.97
C ALA A 145 17.90 -2.41 25.23
N GLY A 146 18.47 -3.03 24.17
CA GLY A 146 19.72 -3.80 24.25
C GLY A 146 19.53 -5.26 24.67
N ALA A 147 18.30 -5.68 25.01
CA ALA A 147 18.00 -7.07 25.33
C ALA A 147 17.42 -7.80 24.10
N GLN A 148 18.16 -8.80 23.61
CA GLN A 148 17.70 -9.58 22.46
C GLN A 148 16.84 -10.77 22.88
N ARG A 149 15.74 -10.98 22.15
CA ARG A 149 14.81 -12.10 22.36
C ARG A 149 14.38 -12.70 21.02
N ALA A 150 14.50 -14.01 20.90
CA ALA A 150 13.92 -14.74 19.79
C ALA A 150 12.40 -14.93 19.99
N VAL A 151 11.64 -14.67 18.94
CA VAL A 151 10.16 -14.77 18.93
C VAL A 151 9.74 -15.55 17.68
N ALA A 152 8.78 -16.42 17.82
CA ALA A 152 8.12 -17.10 16.70
C ALA A 152 6.71 -16.52 16.50
N ILE A 153 6.46 -15.99 15.31
CA ILE A 153 5.17 -15.38 14.94
C ILE A 153 4.39 -16.41 14.13
N ASP A 154 3.36 -16.99 14.73
CA ASP A 154 2.43 -17.87 14.00
C ASP A 154 1.43 -17.00 13.22
N ALA A 155 1.83 -16.64 12.01
CA ALA A 155 1.09 -15.72 11.15
C ALA A 155 0.21 -16.47 10.15
N PRO A 156 -1.07 -16.10 10.00
CA PRO A 156 -1.92 -16.65 8.94
C PRO A 156 -1.36 -16.25 7.56
N ARG A 157 -1.64 -17.08 6.55
CA ARG A 157 -1.36 -16.68 5.16
C ARG A 157 -2.34 -15.61 4.70
N ALA A 158 -1.85 -14.67 3.92
CA ALA A 158 -2.63 -13.60 3.32
C ALA A 158 -2.17 -13.32 1.89
N CYS A 159 -2.85 -12.46 1.16
CA CYS A 159 -2.37 -11.95 -0.11
C CYS A 159 -1.00 -11.30 0.05
N ARG A 160 -0.10 -11.52 -0.91
CA ARG A 160 1.20 -10.84 -0.94
C ARG A 160 1.09 -9.53 -1.70
N ALA A 161 1.12 -8.43 -0.99
CA ALA A 161 1.25 -7.08 -1.52
C ALA A 161 1.91 -6.20 -0.45
N ARG A 162 2.59 -5.13 -0.87
CA ARG A 162 3.12 -4.09 0.01
C ARG A 162 2.24 -2.87 -0.06
N PHE A 163 2.24 -2.10 1.02
CA PHE A 163 1.46 -0.88 1.12
C PHE A 163 2.35 0.23 1.66
N GLU A 164 2.27 1.40 1.03
CA GLU A 164 3.10 2.56 1.36
C GLU A 164 2.26 3.84 1.32
N VAL A 165 2.53 4.75 2.24
CA VAL A 165 1.99 6.10 2.19
C VAL A 165 2.90 6.96 1.30
N LEU A 166 2.30 7.65 0.32
CA LEU A 166 2.99 8.66 -0.48
C LEU A 166 2.84 10.03 0.16
N LEU A 167 3.97 10.69 0.42
CA LEU A 167 3.99 12.08 0.87
C LEU A 167 3.83 13.01 -0.34
N GLY A 168 3.04 14.06 -0.16
CA GLY A 168 2.82 15.07 -1.20
C GLY A 168 1.43 15.69 -1.13
N PRO A 169 1.19 16.75 -1.92
CA PRO A 169 -0.07 17.48 -1.90
C PRO A 169 -1.19 16.78 -2.68
N GLU A 170 -0.87 15.77 -3.48
CA GLU A 170 -1.79 15.16 -4.43
C GLU A 170 -2.66 14.05 -3.81
N MET A 171 -3.90 13.95 -4.29
CA MET A 171 -4.81 12.84 -3.99
C MET A 171 -4.50 11.66 -4.92
N THR A 172 -3.35 11.01 -4.72
CA THR A 172 -2.85 9.95 -5.60
C THR A 172 -2.98 8.59 -4.94
N ALA A 173 -3.52 7.61 -5.67
CA ALA A 173 -3.47 6.20 -5.33
C ALA A 173 -3.02 5.42 -6.57
N GLN A 174 -2.19 4.41 -6.40
CA GLN A 174 -1.67 3.62 -7.51
C GLN A 174 -1.16 2.24 -7.07
N SER A 175 -1.10 1.31 -8.03
CA SER A 175 -0.49 0.00 -7.84
C SER A 175 0.45 -0.34 -9.00
N ASP A 176 1.64 -0.82 -8.68
CA ASP A 176 2.59 -1.34 -9.67
C ASP A 176 2.49 -2.86 -9.88
N GLY A 177 1.49 -3.50 -9.25
CA GLY A 177 1.28 -4.95 -9.24
C GLY A 177 1.97 -5.67 -8.07
N ARG A 178 2.77 -4.99 -7.25
CA ARG A 178 3.39 -5.48 -6.02
C ARG A 178 3.20 -4.52 -4.85
N ILE A 179 3.34 -3.23 -5.11
CA ILE A 179 3.23 -2.16 -4.12
C ILE A 179 1.99 -1.35 -4.42
N VAL A 180 1.14 -1.19 -3.42
CA VAL A 180 0.00 -0.28 -3.40
C VAL A 180 0.41 0.98 -2.65
N GLN A 181 0.32 2.12 -3.29
CA GLN A 181 0.71 3.40 -2.74
C GLN A 181 -0.50 4.33 -2.62
N ILE A 182 -0.71 4.87 -1.43
CA ILE A 182 -1.85 5.75 -1.10
C ILE A 182 -1.32 7.10 -0.60
N GLY A 183 -1.73 8.17 -1.23
CA GLY A 183 -1.33 9.52 -0.85
C GLY A 183 -1.78 9.89 0.57
N VAL A 184 -0.93 10.57 1.32
CA VAL A 184 -1.20 11.04 2.69
C VAL A 184 -2.51 11.82 2.79
N ARG A 185 -2.88 12.57 1.75
CA ARG A 185 -4.10 13.38 1.69
C ARG A 185 -5.40 12.58 1.84
N PHE A 186 -5.41 11.29 1.46
CA PHE A 186 -6.56 10.42 1.71
C PHE A 186 -6.83 10.26 3.21
N PHE A 187 -5.78 10.12 4.02
CA PHE A 187 -5.89 9.95 5.47
C PHE A 187 -6.23 11.24 6.21
N GLU A 188 -5.91 12.38 5.63
CA GLU A 188 -6.28 13.70 6.18
C GLU A 188 -7.75 14.04 5.93
N ARG A 189 -8.34 13.57 4.81
CA ARG A 189 -9.68 13.95 4.37
C ARG A 189 -10.75 12.90 4.63
N TYR A 190 -10.37 11.61 4.69
CA TYR A 190 -11.33 10.52 4.69
C TYR A 190 -11.15 9.61 5.90
N ARG A 191 -12.26 8.98 6.29
CA ARG A 191 -12.28 7.95 7.33
C ARG A 191 -11.75 6.62 6.79
N ASP A 192 -11.38 5.72 7.69
CA ASP A 192 -10.75 4.44 7.33
C ASP A 192 -11.65 3.58 6.41
N GLU A 193 -12.97 3.63 6.56
CA GLU A 193 -13.90 2.92 5.68
C GLU A 193 -13.89 3.49 4.25
N GLU A 194 -13.71 4.80 4.10
CA GLU A 194 -13.59 5.47 2.80
C GLU A 194 -12.22 5.18 2.16
N VAL A 195 -11.16 5.22 2.95
CA VAL A 195 -9.80 4.84 2.50
C VAL A 195 -9.76 3.36 2.11
N ALA A 196 -10.47 2.48 2.81
CA ALA A 196 -10.53 1.05 2.48
C ALA A 196 -11.11 0.79 1.09
N VAL A 197 -12.01 1.65 0.57
CA VAL A 197 -12.51 1.55 -0.80
C VAL A 197 -11.39 1.76 -1.80
N VAL A 198 -10.54 2.78 -1.59
CA VAL A 198 -9.40 3.08 -2.46
C VAL A 198 -8.35 1.97 -2.36
N VAL A 199 -8.01 1.54 -1.15
CA VAL A 199 -7.04 0.45 -0.94
C VAL A 199 -7.51 -0.87 -1.58
N ALA A 200 -8.80 -1.19 -1.50
CA ALA A 200 -9.37 -2.38 -2.14
C ALA A 200 -9.31 -2.29 -3.67
N HIS A 201 -9.57 -1.12 -4.24
CA HIS A 201 -9.45 -0.86 -5.68
C HIS A 201 -8.00 -1.08 -6.16
N GLU A 202 -7.02 -0.48 -5.49
CA GLU A 202 -5.61 -0.65 -5.85
C GLU A 202 -5.10 -2.09 -5.65
N LEU A 203 -5.55 -2.77 -4.59
CA LEU A 203 -5.27 -4.18 -4.38
C LEU A 203 -5.89 -5.07 -5.48
N ALA A 204 -7.05 -4.69 -6.01
CA ALA A 204 -7.68 -5.39 -7.13
C ALA A 204 -6.81 -5.33 -8.40
N HIS A 205 -6.17 -4.20 -8.69
CA HIS A 205 -5.20 -4.09 -9.79
C HIS A 205 -4.05 -5.10 -9.64
N THR A 206 -3.53 -5.27 -8.42
CA THR A 206 -2.49 -6.28 -8.11
C THR A 206 -3.00 -7.70 -8.34
N ILE A 207 -4.16 -8.06 -7.78
CA ILE A 207 -4.74 -9.42 -7.86
C ILE A 207 -5.09 -9.80 -9.31
N LEU A 208 -5.63 -8.86 -10.09
CA LEU A 208 -6.00 -9.03 -11.50
C LEU A 208 -4.81 -8.89 -12.46
N ARG A 209 -3.61 -8.57 -11.93
CA ARG A 209 -2.37 -8.44 -12.70
C ARG A 209 -2.48 -7.42 -13.84
N HIS A 210 -3.18 -6.31 -13.60
CA HIS A 210 -3.50 -5.34 -14.63
C HIS A 210 -2.24 -4.79 -15.30
N ARG A 211 -1.18 -4.47 -14.53
CA ARG A 211 0.08 -4.00 -15.09
C ARG A 211 0.65 -4.98 -16.13
N VAL A 212 0.81 -6.25 -15.76
CA VAL A 212 1.36 -7.28 -16.64
C VAL A 212 0.47 -7.50 -17.87
N ARG A 213 -0.86 -7.48 -17.70
CA ARG A 213 -1.82 -7.66 -18.79
C ARG A 213 -1.82 -6.47 -19.75
N LEU A 214 -1.74 -5.24 -19.26
CA LEU A 214 -1.64 -4.02 -20.06
C LEU A 214 -0.33 -3.96 -20.84
N GLU A 215 0.80 -4.28 -20.18
CA GLU A 215 2.12 -4.36 -20.81
C GLU A 215 2.13 -5.43 -21.95
N ALA A 216 1.57 -6.60 -21.69
CA ALA A 216 1.43 -7.66 -22.70
C ALA A 216 0.52 -7.26 -23.88
N ALA A 217 -0.46 -6.36 -23.63
CA ALA A 217 -1.30 -5.78 -24.68
C ALA A 217 -0.63 -4.62 -25.43
N GLY A 218 0.62 -4.27 -25.09
CA GLY A 218 1.38 -3.19 -25.71
C GLY A 218 0.99 -1.79 -25.23
N VAL A 219 0.25 -1.69 -24.13
CA VAL A 219 -0.08 -0.40 -23.50
C VAL A 219 1.14 0.08 -22.75
N LYS A 220 1.74 1.18 -23.23
CA LYS A 220 2.84 1.89 -22.56
C LYS A 220 2.25 3.08 -21.81
N GLY A 221 2.78 3.36 -20.63
CA GLY A 221 2.41 4.55 -19.85
C GLY A 221 2.76 5.85 -20.59
N GLY A 222 2.17 6.97 -20.14
CA GLY A 222 2.38 8.30 -20.69
C GLY A 222 1.26 8.76 -21.62
N LEU A 223 1.45 9.90 -22.28
CA LEU A 223 0.43 10.59 -23.11
C LEU A 223 -0.22 9.68 -24.16
N LEU A 224 0.51 8.72 -24.75
CA LEU A 224 -0.04 7.78 -25.74
C LEU A 224 -0.98 6.74 -25.12
N GLY A 225 -0.91 6.52 -23.80
CA GLY A 225 -1.84 5.65 -23.06
C GLY A 225 -3.26 6.20 -22.96
N GLU A 226 -3.44 7.49 -23.17
CA GLU A 226 -4.71 8.20 -22.96
C GLU A 226 -5.65 8.19 -24.18
N PHE A 227 -5.25 7.59 -25.31
CA PHE A 227 -6.02 7.67 -26.54
C PHE A 227 -6.35 6.30 -27.16
N GLY A 228 -7.49 6.24 -27.85
CA GLY A 228 -7.88 5.14 -28.70
C GLY A 228 -8.01 3.80 -27.97
N ARG A 229 -7.31 2.78 -28.48
CA ARG A 229 -7.33 1.42 -27.92
C ARG A 229 -6.78 1.38 -26.49
N ASN A 230 -5.70 2.12 -26.21
CA ASN A 230 -5.06 2.12 -24.90
C ASN A 230 -5.98 2.68 -23.82
N ALA A 231 -6.68 3.79 -24.09
CA ALA A 231 -7.68 4.34 -23.16
C ALA A 231 -8.80 3.34 -22.85
N ARG A 232 -9.29 2.60 -23.87
CA ARG A 232 -10.32 1.57 -23.65
C ARG A 232 -9.80 0.42 -22.76
N LEU A 233 -8.57 -0.05 -22.96
CA LEU A 233 -7.98 -1.08 -22.11
C LEU A 233 -7.77 -0.58 -20.67
N GLY A 234 -7.37 0.67 -20.50
CA GLY A 234 -7.32 1.32 -19.18
C GLY A 234 -8.71 1.32 -18.52
N GLN A 235 -9.74 1.80 -19.22
CA GLN A 235 -11.11 1.81 -18.69
C GLN A 235 -11.63 0.40 -18.34
N GLN A 236 -11.25 -0.62 -19.13
CA GLN A 236 -11.57 -2.00 -18.79
C GLN A 236 -10.89 -2.43 -17.48
N ALA A 237 -9.60 -2.13 -17.32
CA ALA A 237 -8.86 -2.43 -16.08
C ALA A 237 -9.49 -1.75 -14.86
N GLU A 238 -9.88 -0.48 -15.00
CA GLU A 238 -10.57 0.27 -13.92
C GLU A 238 -11.91 -0.37 -13.56
N THR A 239 -12.70 -0.78 -14.56
CA THR A 239 -14.00 -1.43 -14.32
C THR A 239 -13.82 -2.78 -13.62
N GLU A 240 -12.83 -3.57 -14.05
CA GLU A 240 -12.48 -4.84 -13.43
C GLU A 240 -12.01 -4.64 -11.97
N ALA A 241 -11.24 -3.56 -11.70
CA ALA A 241 -10.78 -3.22 -10.35
C ALA A 241 -11.92 -2.75 -9.43
N ASP A 242 -12.85 -1.95 -9.94
CA ASP A 242 -14.05 -1.54 -9.21
C ASP A 242 -14.90 -2.76 -8.82
N GLU A 243 -15.13 -3.69 -9.75
CA GLU A 243 -15.92 -4.90 -9.50
C GLU A 243 -15.24 -5.83 -8.48
N LEU A 244 -13.94 -6.11 -8.65
CA LEU A 244 -13.22 -6.94 -7.68
C LEU A 244 -13.09 -6.23 -6.33
N GLY A 245 -12.88 -4.91 -6.31
CA GLY A 245 -12.79 -4.10 -5.09
C GLY A 245 -13.98 -4.28 -4.16
N VAL A 246 -15.20 -4.36 -4.72
CA VAL A 246 -16.42 -4.67 -3.95
C VAL A 246 -16.34 -6.05 -3.29
N ALA A 247 -15.88 -7.07 -4.01
CA ALA A 247 -15.71 -8.41 -3.44
C ALA A 247 -14.64 -8.43 -2.34
N LEU A 248 -13.54 -7.65 -2.53
CA LEU A 248 -12.47 -7.52 -1.53
C LEU A 248 -12.97 -6.87 -0.24
N LEU A 249 -13.77 -5.82 -0.34
CA LEU A 249 -14.40 -5.16 0.80
C LEU A 249 -15.33 -6.13 1.54
N HIS A 250 -16.20 -6.84 0.80
CA HIS A 250 -17.11 -7.84 1.39
C HIS A 250 -16.34 -8.88 2.19
N ASN A 251 -15.35 -9.53 1.57
CA ASN A 251 -14.58 -10.61 2.19
C ASN A 251 -13.84 -10.15 3.45
N ALA A 252 -13.39 -8.91 3.46
CA ALA A 252 -12.77 -8.27 4.61
C ALA A 252 -13.77 -7.76 5.66
N GLY A 253 -15.08 -7.89 5.42
CA GLY A 253 -16.13 -7.48 6.37
C GLY A 253 -16.43 -5.99 6.39
N TYR A 254 -16.08 -5.25 5.34
CA TYR A 254 -16.55 -3.88 5.14
C TYR A 254 -17.96 -3.85 4.58
N ASP A 255 -18.67 -2.74 4.78
CA ASP A 255 -19.94 -2.48 4.12
C ASP A 255 -19.71 -2.21 2.62
N VAL A 256 -20.24 -3.10 1.76
CA VAL A 256 -20.06 -2.98 0.31
C VAL A 256 -20.75 -1.73 -0.27
N ALA A 257 -21.78 -1.21 0.40
CA ALA A 257 -22.46 0.02 -0.02
C ALA A 257 -21.54 1.24 0.15
N SER A 258 -20.49 1.15 0.98
CA SER A 258 -19.52 2.22 1.17
C SER A 258 -18.79 2.58 -0.13
N ALA A 259 -18.55 1.60 -1.03
CA ALA A 259 -17.89 1.84 -2.30
C ALA A 259 -18.68 2.79 -3.21
N ALA A 260 -19.97 2.49 -3.46
CA ALA A 260 -20.81 3.36 -4.28
C ALA A 260 -21.04 4.73 -3.63
N ARG A 261 -21.20 4.76 -2.29
CA ARG A 261 -21.35 6.00 -1.52
C ARG A 261 -20.12 6.88 -1.65
N PHE A 262 -18.93 6.30 -1.51
CA PHE A 262 -17.64 7.00 -1.67
C PHE A 262 -17.54 7.69 -3.04
N TRP A 263 -17.81 6.98 -4.13
CA TRP A 263 -17.73 7.56 -5.47
C TRP A 263 -18.81 8.63 -5.73
N ARG A 264 -20.01 8.51 -5.15
CA ARG A 264 -21.03 9.56 -5.25
C ARG A 264 -20.63 10.85 -4.53
N GLU A 265 -20.03 10.72 -3.37
CA GLU A 265 -19.71 11.86 -2.50
C GLU A 265 -18.33 12.46 -2.77
N ARG A 266 -17.36 11.63 -3.19
CA ARG A 266 -15.95 11.99 -3.30
C ARG A 266 -15.35 11.85 -4.69
N GLY A 267 -16.03 11.24 -5.63
CA GLY A 267 -15.51 11.03 -6.99
C GLY A 267 -15.05 12.32 -7.68
N GLY A 268 -15.72 13.44 -7.42
CA GLY A 268 -15.32 14.75 -7.94
C GLY A 268 -13.96 15.25 -7.39
N ASP A 269 -13.60 14.89 -6.17
CA ASP A 269 -12.34 15.30 -5.54
C ASP A 269 -11.14 14.53 -6.14
N ILE A 270 -11.39 13.30 -6.63
CA ILE A 270 -10.37 12.36 -7.09
C ILE A 270 -10.21 12.41 -8.60
N ASP A 271 -11.30 12.54 -9.35
CA ASP A 271 -11.31 12.51 -10.81
C ASP A 271 -10.68 13.76 -11.47
N GLY A 272 -10.15 14.73 -10.74
CA GLY A 272 -9.34 15.84 -11.26
C GLY A 272 -10.05 16.84 -12.18
N GLY A 273 -11.38 16.87 -12.25
CA GLY A 273 -12.15 17.85 -13.00
C GLY A 273 -11.85 17.89 -14.51
N LEU A 274 -11.51 19.09 -15.04
CA LEU A 274 -11.25 19.33 -16.47
C LEU A 274 -10.04 18.59 -17.05
N PHE A 275 -9.11 18.14 -16.21
CA PHE A 275 -7.87 17.42 -16.61
C PHE A 275 -7.97 15.91 -16.33
N ARG A 276 -9.16 15.40 -16.20
CA ARG A 276 -9.41 13.99 -15.96
C ARG A 276 -8.69 13.09 -16.96
N SER A 277 -7.97 12.07 -16.46
CA SER A 277 -7.38 11.03 -17.30
C SER A 277 -8.47 10.29 -18.08
N ARG A 278 -8.27 10.10 -19.37
CA ARG A 278 -9.18 9.33 -20.25
C ARG A 278 -9.14 7.83 -20.00
N THR A 279 -8.18 7.38 -19.20
CA THR A 279 -8.06 5.97 -18.80
C THR A 279 -9.08 5.59 -17.74
N HIS A 280 -9.69 6.57 -17.02
CA HIS A 280 -10.73 6.30 -16.05
C HIS A 280 -12.14 6.41 -16.65
N PRO A 281 -13.06 5.49 -16.32
CA PRO A 281 -14.47 5.60 -16.71
C PRO A 281 -15.12 6.83 -16.07
N ALA A 282 -16.25 7.30 -16.64
CA ALA A 282 -17.01 8.38 -16.03
C ALA A 282 -17.52 7.97 -14.64
N THR A 283 -17.43 8.86 -13.64
CA THR A 283 -17.86 8.62 -12.26
C THR A 283 -19.24 7.97 -12.20
N LYS A 284 -20.21 8.43 -13.03
CA LYS A 284 -21.54 7.81 -13.12
C LYS A 284 -21.49 6.34 -13.58
N GLN A 285 -20.60 6.01 -14.51
CA GLN A 285 -20.44 4.64 -15.00
C GLN A 285 -19.78 3.75 -13.93
N ARG A 286 -18.78 4.27 -13.21
CA ARG A 286 -18.15 3.59 -12.07
C ARG A 286 -19.19 3.27 -10.99
N ILE A 287 -19.96 4.26 -10.55
CA ILE A 287 -21.01 4.07 -9.54
C ILE A 287 -21.97 2.95 -9.96
N ALA A 288 -22.49 3.00 -11.20
CA ALA A 288 -23.41 1.97 -11.70
C ALA A 288 -22.78 0.56 -11.76
N ALA A 289 -21.48 0.45 -12.09
CA ALA A 289 -20.76 -0.83 -12.08
C ALA A 289 -20.58 -1.37 -10.65
N ILE A 290 -20.18 -0.51 -9.71
CA ILE A 290 -20.01 -0.82 -8.29
C ILE A 290 -21.33 -1.26 -7.66
N GLU A 291 -22.45 -0.57 -7.96
CA GLU A 291 -23.79 -0.92 -7.46
C GLU A 291 -24.23 -2.29 -7.95
N ARG A 292 -24.01 -2.60 -9.24
CA ARG A 292 -24.29 -3.95 -9.77
C ARG A 292 -23.43 -5.03 -9.09
N ALA A 293 -22.13 -4.76 -8.91
CA ALA A 293 -21.25 -5.67 -8.22
C ALA A 293 -21.68 -5.91 -6.77
N ALA A 294 -22.05 -4.85 -6.06
CA ALA A 294 -22.54 -4.92 -4.68
C ALA A 294 -23.85 -5.72 -4.55
N ALA A 295 -24.77 -5.56 -5.50
CA ALA A 295 -26.02 -6.32 -5.52
C ALA A 295 -25.81 -7.82 -5.81
N ALA A 296 -24.72 -8.18 -6.49
CA ALA A 296 -24.40 -9.57 -6.81
C ALA A 296 -23.64 -10.31 -5.68
N VAL A 297 -23.18 -9.62 -4.65
CA VAL A 297 -22.43 -10.22 -3.54
C VAL A 297 -23.35 -11.08 -2.65
N PRO A 298 -23.04 -12.39 -2.46
CA PRO A 298 -23.83 -13.24 -1.58
C PRO A 298 -23.54 -12.95 -0.09
N ALA A 299 -24.41 -13.37 0.80
CA ALA A 299 -24.17 -13.21 2.24
C ALA A 299 -22.95 -14.00 2.74
N ARG A 300 -22.61 -15.13 2.08
CA ARG A 300 -21.50 -16.02 2.48
C ARG A 300 -20.14 -15.45 2.11
N ARG A 301 -19.16 -15.59 3.00
CA ARG A 301 -17.73 -15.26 2.79
C ARG A 301 -16.87 -16.53 2.82
N PRO A 302 -15.77 -16.63 2.04
CA PRO A 302 -15.37 -15.64 1.03
C PRO A 302 -16.23 -15.75 -0.24
N TYR A 303 -16.44 -14.61 -0.91
CA TYR A 303 -17.03 -14.52 -2.23
C TYR A 303 -15.92 -14.53 -3.30
N LEU A 304 -16.00 -15.50 -4.20
CA LEU A 304 -15.10 -15.61 -5.37
C LEU A 304 -15.79 -14.97 -6.56
N SER A 305 -15.53 -13.68 -6.79
CA SER A 305 -16.10 -12.97 -7.94
C SER A 305 -15.67 -13.61 -9.25
N ALA A 306 -16.61 -13.71 -10.21
CA ALA A 306 -16.33 -14.24 -11.55
C ALA A 306 -15.26 -13.44 -12.30
N ILE A 307 -15.08 -12.15 -11.96
CA ILE A 307 -14.04 -11.29 -12.55
C ILE A 307 -12.61 -11.81 -12.33
N LEU A 308 -12.39 -12.66 -11.32
CA LEU A 308 -11.09 -13.31 -11.11
C LEU A 308 -10.59 -14.09 -12.31
N ALA A 309 -11.48 -14.60 -13.16
CA ALA A 309 -11.10 -15.28 -14.38
C ALA A 309 -10.37 -14.35 -15.37
N ALA A 310 -10.63 -13.05 -15.32
CA ALA A 310 -9.99 -12.06 -16.18
C ALA A 310 -8.47 -11.96 -15.95
N ARG A 311 -8.00 -12.27 -14.74
CA ARG A 311 -6.57 -12.18 -14.36
C ARG A 311 -5.64 -13.00 -15.28
N ASP A 312 -6.16 -14.06 -15.92
CA ASP A 312 -5.43 -14.97 -16.76
C ASP A 312 -5.73 -14.78 -18.25
N GLN A 313 -6.59 -13.81 -18.58
CA GLN A 313 -6.96 -13.48 -19.93
C GLN A 313 -6.21 -12.22 -20.40
N PRO A 314 -5.71 -12.19 -21.65
CA PRO A 314 -5.17 -10.98 -22.20
C PRO A 314 -6.27 -9.93 -22.41
N PHE A 315 -5.91 -8.64 -22.31
CA PHE A 315 -6.81 -7.58 -22.69
C PHE A 315 -7.10 -7.57 -24.18
N GLY A 316 -8.34 -7.26 -24.56
CA GLY A 316 -8.72 -7.03 -25.96
C GLY A 316 -9.05 -8.29 -26.76
N LYS A 317 -9.36 -9.39 -26.07
CA LYS A 317 -10.02 -10.56 -26.71
C LYS A 317 -11.52 -10.50 -26.53
#